data_427c8dde8d3d5ea52359ced025b0c325
#
_entry.id   427c8dde8d3d5ea52359ced025b0c325
#
_cell.length_a   1.000
_cell.length_b   1.000
_cell.length_c   1.000
_cell.angle_alpha   90.00
_cell.angle_beta   90.00
_cell.angle_gamma   90.00
#
_symmetry.space_group_name_H-M   'P 1'
#
loop_
_entity.id
_entity.type
_entity.pdbx_description
1 polymer ?
#
loop_
_entity_poly.entity_id
_entity_poly.type
_entity_poly.pdbx_seq_one_letter_code
_entity_poly.pdbx_strand_id
1 'polypeptide(L)'
;MRSTLFILWLLSAIPIYAQSDSLHIYSMQEIYQQNNWLTGANPVGMSFNRFRSFSVAEVGYRFEDGNFGNVSLPASSNKYAVFGESYQTIGNVSLYGKIGYVNNRKQEVNWNGMTGDCWRGINLCDSVSGDQRSEQYQLSGAFSLPVSSHWLMGSRFDYLVDLNAKDADPRNENQWMEWKITPGVGYECGSHRLGASIFYGNRKETVDYQNIGTHTTYPF
;
A
#
# COMPACT_ATOMS: atom_id res chain seq x y z
N MET A 1 7.21 -9.02 32.72
CA MET A 1 7.59 -7.64 33.04
C MET A 1 9.07 -7.30 32.89
N ARG A 2 10.00 -8.24 32.72
CA ARG A 2 11.45 -7.92 32.52
C ARG A 2 11.85 -7.63 31.06
N SER A 3 11.10 -8.10 30.08
CA SER A 3 11.42 -7.94 28.66
C SER A 3 11.04 -6.58 28.06
N THR A 4 10.02 -5.93 28.61
CA THR A 4 9.57 -4.60 28.14
C THR A 4 10.51 -3.47 28.56
N LEU A 5 11.20 -3.64 29.67
CA LEU A 5 12.21 -2.68 30.13
C LEU A 5 13.48 -2.67 29.24
N PHE A 6 13.80 -3.81 28.63
CA PHE A 6 14.99 -3.92 27.77
C PHE A 6 14.82 -3.21 26.42
N ILE A 7 13.60 -3.18 25.88
CA ILE A 7 13.28 -2.48 24.62
C ILE A 7 13.31 -0.97 24.82
N LEU A 8 12.84 -0.47 25.96
CA LEU A 8 12.93 0.96 26.28
C LEU A 8 14.40 1.42 26.47
N TRP A 9 15.27 0.55 26.98
CA TRP A 9 16.69 0.87 27.16
C TRP A 9 17.47 0.88 25.84
N LEU A 10 17.09 0.06 24.87
CA LEU A 10 17.70 0.08 23.52
C LEU A 10 17.35 1.34 22.74
N LEU A 11 16.15 1.91 22.94
CA LEU A 11 15.74 3.17 22.31
C LEU A 11 16.43 4.41 22.89
N SER A 12 16.94 4.34 24.13
CA SER A 12 17.67 5.45 24.78
C SER A 12 19.18 5.48 24.46
N ALA A 13 19.70 4.43 23.82
CA ALA A 13 21.14 4.31 23.53
C ALA A 13 21.54 4.78 22.12
N ILE A 14 20.61 5.35 21.34
CA ILE A 14 20.95 5.96 20.04
C ILE A 14 21.53 7.36 20.31
N PRO A 15 22.86 7.58 20.11
CA PRO A 15 23.40 8.93 20.24
C PRO A 15 22.83 9.78 19.11
N ILE A 16 21.96 10.72 19.47
CA ILE A 16 21.50 11.76 18.55
C ILE A 16 22.68 12.76 18.44
N TYR A 17 23.48 12.59 17.39
CA TYR A 17 24.42 13.61 17.01
C TYR A 17 23.65 14.80 16.45
N ALA A 18 23.32 15.78 17.27
CA ALA A 18 22.84 17.07 16.83
C ALA A 18 23.99 17.79 16.14
N GLN A 19 24.10 17.68 14.82
CA GLN A 19 24.86 18.65 14.04
C GLN A 19 24.10 19.97 14.08
N SER A 20 24.83 21.06 14.36
CA SER A 20 24.29 22.41 14.57
C SER A 20 23.90 23.15 13.29
N ASP A 21 23.67 22.45 12.19
CA ASP A 21 22.95 23.01 11.05
C ASP A 21 21.47 23.02 11.39
N SER A 22 20.81 24.14 11.18
CA SER A 22 19.39 24.34 11.47
C SER A 22 18.60 23.17 10.92
N LEU A 23 18.20 22.23 11.80
CA LEU A 23 17.40 21.06 11.46
C LEU A 23 16.03 21.57 11.01
N HIS A 24 15.86 21.73 9.72
CA HIS A 24 14.55 21.99 9.15
C HIS A 24 13.79 20.67 9.08
N ILE A 25 12.88 20.45 10.02
CA ILE A 25 12.02 19.27 10.05
C ILE A 25 10.90 19.50 9.03
N TYR A 26 10.96 18.79 7.93
CA TYR A 26 9.87 18.79 6.94
C TYR A 26 8.81 17.74 7.31
N SER A 27 7.54 18.13 7.25
CA SER A 27 6.47 17.14 7.25
C SER A 27 6.40 16.42 5.90
N MET A 28 5.87 15.19 5.86
CA MET A 28 5.66 14.48 4.59
C MET A 28 4.78 15.27 3.63
N GLN A 29 3.78 15.96 4.13
CA GLN A 29 2.91 16.80 3.33
C GLN A 29 3.69 17.94 2.67
N GLU A 30 4.63 18.56 3.35
CA GLU A 30 5.50 19.61 2.79
C GLU A 30 6.42 19.05 1.70
N ILE A 31 6.99 17.85 1.90
CA ILE A 31 7.84 17.19 0.89
C ILE A 31 7.06 16.97 -0.41
N TYR A 32 5.84 16.42 -0.33
CA TYR A 32 4.99 16.21 -1.50
C TYR A 32 4.49 17.52 -2.12
N GLN A 33 4.13 18.51 -1.32
CA GLN A 33 3.71 19.83 -1.81
C GLN A 33 4.83 20.60 -2.53
N GLN A 34 6.07 20.46 -2.04
CA GLN A 34 7.23 21.09 -2.68
C GLN A 34 7.70 20.37 -3.93
N ASN A 35 7.26 19.14 -4.16
CA ASN A 35 7.62 18.35 -5.33
C ASN A 35 6.41 17.62 -5.94
N ASN A 36 5.68 18.35 -6.77
CA ASN A 36 4.51 17.81 -7.47
C ASN A 36 4.83 16.60 -8.37
N TRP A 37 6.09 16.42 -8.75
CA TRP A 37 6.52 15.31 -9.57
C TRP A 37 6.55 13.97 -8.80
N LEU A 38 6.64 13.99 -7.47
CA LEU A 38 6.56 12.79 -6.63
C LEU A 38 5.12 12.25 -6.51
N THR A 39 4.12 13.10 -6.70
CA THR A 39 2.71 12.70 -6.64
C THR A 39 2.20 12.09 -7.93
N GLY A 40 2.95 12.24 -9.03
CA GLY A 40 2.62 11.70 -10.34
C GLY A 40 2.95 10.22 -10.50
N ALA A 41 2.37 9.61 -11.52
CA ALA A 41 2.63 8.20 -11.87
C ALA A 41 3.97 8.01 -12.60
N ASN A 42 4.58 9.08 -13.11
CA ASN A 42 5.80 8.99 -13.92
C ASN A 42 7.04 8.80 -13.02
N PRO A 43 7.76 7.68 -13.13
CA PRO A 43 8.92 7.39 -12.27
C PRO A 43 10.08 8.40 -12.45
N VAL A 44 10.20 9.07 -13.59
CA VAL A 44 11.25 10.08 -13.78
C VAL A 44 11.05 11.32 -12.92
N GLY A 45 9.86 11.51 -12.36
CA GLY A 45 9.59 12.59 -11.40
C GLY A 45 10.51 12.58 -10.18
N MET A 46 11.03 11.40 -9.82
CA MET A 46 12.01 11.26 -8.73
C MET A 46 13.32 12.01 -9.00
N SER A 47 13.76 12.09 -10.25
CA SER A 47 14.98 12.84 -10.63
C SER A 47 14.81 14.35 -10.49
N PHE A 48 13.58 14.85 -10.46
CA PHE A 48 13.28 16.26 -10.21
C PHE A 48 13.07 16.56 -8.72
N ASN A 49 13.28 15.56 -7.85
CA ASN A 49 13.12 15.73 -6.42
C ASN A 49 14.19 16.67 -5.85
N ARG A 50 13.74 17.64 -5.07
CA ARG A 50 14.61 18.57 -4.34
C ARG A 50 15.37 17.88 -3.20
N PHE A 51 14.76 16.87 -2.59
CA PHE A 51 15.35 16.10 -1.50
C PHE A 51 16.04 14.86 -2.09
N ARG A 52 17.36 14.81 -1.99
CA ARG A 52 18.15 13.73 -2.60
C ARG A 52 17.90 12.36 -1.97
N SER A 53 17.73 12.35 -0.64
CA SER A 53 17.50 11.09 0.08
C SER A 53 16.68 11.35 1.32
N PHE A 54 15.62 10.56 1.49
CA PHE A 54 14.82 10.54 2.70
C PHE A 54 14.09 9.20 2.81
N SER A 55 13.74 8.83 4.03
CA SER A 55 12.96 7.61 4.30
C SER A 55 11.89 7.94 5.33
N VAL A 56 10.77 7.24 5.21
CA VAL A 56 9.61 7.38 6.09
C VAL A 56 9.18 6.01 6.56
N ALA A 57 8.86 5.92 7.84
CA ALA A 57 8.15 4.79 8.41
C ALA A 57 6.85 5.29 9.03
N GLU A 58 5.77 4.61 8.72
CA GLU A 58 4.43 4.94 9.19
C GLU A 58 3.80 3.72 9.85
N VAL A 59 3.21 3.91 11.01
CA VAL A 59 2.37 2.92 11.70
C VAL A 59 1.01 3.54 11.91
N GLY A 60 -0.03 2.87 11.43
CA GLY A 60 -1.40 3.32 11.52
C GLY A 60 -2.29 2.32 12.25
N TYR A 61 -3.23 2.83 13.02
CA TYR A 61 -4.35 2.08 13.57
C TYR A 61 -5.63 2.83 13.28
N ARG A 62 -6.65 2.11 12.77
CA ARG A 62 -7.97 2.65 12.51
C ARG A 62 -9.03 1.71 13.06
N PHE A 63 -9.91 2.26 13.86
CA PHE A 63 -11.12 1.61 14.34
C PHE A 63 -12.33 2.29 13.72
N GLU A 64 -13.25 1.50 13.20
CA GLU A 64 -14.52 1.96 12.66
C GLU A 64 -15.62 1.12 13.27
N ASP A 65 -16.66 1.76 13.77
CA ASP A 65 -17.85 1.16 14.34
C ASP A 65 -19.05 2.07 14.07
N GLY A 66 -20.20 1.48 13.77
CA GLY A 66 -21.42 2.27 13.57
C GLY A 66 -22.43 1.59 12.65
N ASN A 67 -23.66 2.08 12.73
CA ASN A 67 -24.80 1.57 11.97
C ASN A 67 -25.04 2.34 10.66
N PHE A 68 -24.16 3.27 10.30
CA PHE A 68 -24.30 4.08 9.10
C PHE A 68 -23.48 3.47 7.95
N GLY A 69 -24.06 2.48 7.30
CA GLY A 69 -23.42 1.76 6.20
C GLY A 69 -24.42 1.10 5.27
N ASN A 70 -23.93 0.57 4.15
CA ASN A 70 -24.73 -0.29 3.29
C ASN A 70 -24.63 -1.76 3.77
N VAL A 71 -25.47 -2.62 3.20
CA VAL A 71 -25.58 -4.04 3.59
C VAL A 71 -24.30 -4.86 3.42
N SER A 72 -23.31 -4.38 2.66
CA SER A 72 -22.05 -5.04 2.40
C SER A 72 -20.89 -4.53 3.24
N LEU A 73 -21.13 -3.51 4.07
CA LEU A 73 -20.12 -2.99 4.98
C LEU A 73 -20.15 -3.77 6.30
N PRO A 74 -18.98 -3.93 6.95
CA PRO A 74 -18.91 -4.56 8.27
C PRO A 74 -19.61 -3.68 9.33
N ALA A 75 -20.12 -4.30 10.39
CA ALA A 75 -20.61 -3.58 11.56
C ALA A 75 -19.47 -2.84 12.28
N SER A 76 -18.31 -3.47 12.35
CA SER A 76 -17.09 -2.80 12.84
C SER A 76 -15.84 -3.31 12.11
N SER A 77 -14.79 -2.50 12.13
CA SER A 77 -13.49 -2.89 11.59
C SER A 77 -12.32 -2.38 12.43
N ASN A 78 -11.27 -3.23 12.52
CA ASN A 78 -10.01 -2.92 13.16
C ASN A 78 -8.88 -3.10 12.15
N LYS A 79 -8.23 -2.01 11.78
CA LYS A 79 -7.18 -2.00 10.77
C LYS A 79 -5.86 -1.55 11.36
N TYR A 80 -4.83 -2.38 11.20
CA TYR A 80 -3.44 -2.07 11.53
C TYR A 80 -2.65 -1.96 10.23
N ALA A 81 -1.80 -0.96 10.14
CA ALA A 81 -0.99 -0.74 8.95
C ALA A 81 0.44 -0.35 9.34
N VAL A 82 1.41 -0.90 8.62
CA VAL A 82 2.82 -0.53 8.72
C VAL A 82 3.33 -0.30 7.31
N PHE A 83 3.92 0.86 7.07
CA PHE A 83 4.52 1.21 5.79
C PHE A 83 5.94 1.73 6.00
N GLY A 84 6.81 1.40 5.06
CA GLY A 84 8.12 2.01 4.94
C GLY A 84 8.34 2.41 3.49
N GLU A 85 8.80 3.64 3.27
CA GLU A 85 9.21 4.08 1.94
C GLU A 85 10.51 4.87 1.99
N SER A 86 11.28 4.77 0.93
CA SER A 86 12.58 5.43 0.84
C SER A 86 12.82 5.92 -0.58
N TYR A 87 13.30 7.16 -0.65
CA TYR A 87 13.85 7.77 -1.84
C TYR A 87 15.33 7.97 -1.64
N GLN A 88 16.14 7.50 -2.58
CA GLN A 88 17.61 7.57 -2.52
C GLN A 88 18.16 8.07 -3.85
N THR A 89 19.18 8.93 -3.79
CA THR A 89 19.93 9.34 -4.98
C THR A 89 21.38 8.90 -4.83
N ILE A 90 21.81 8.01 -5.73
CA ILE A 90 23.17 7.46 -5.78
C ILE A 90 23.80 7.90 -7.10
N GLY A 91 24.75 8.85 -7.02
CA GLY A 91 25.27 9.49 -8.22
C GLY A 91 24.16 10.23 -8.98
N ASN A 92 23.89 9.82 -10.20
CA ASN A 92 22.84 10.38 -11.06
C ASN A 92 21.57 9.51 -11.11
N VAL A 93 21.53 8.42 -10.34
CA VAL A 93 20.37 7.51 -10.33
C VAL A 93 19.50 7.81 -9.13
N SER A 94 18.22 8.04 -9.35
CA SER A 94 17.21 8.14 -8.31
C SER A 94 16.52 6.80 -8.15
N LEU A 95 16.41 6.33 -6.91
CA LEU A 95 15.81 5.06 -6.54
C LEU A 95 14.66 5.31 -5.57
N TYR A 96 13.64 4.47 -5.66
CA TYR A 96 12.51 4.43 -4.74
C TYR A 96 12.20 3.00 -4.36
N GLY A 97 11.88 2.79 -3.09
CA GLY A 97 11.37 1.54 -2.57
C GLY A 97 10.26 1.79 -1.58
N LYS A 98 9.23 0.96 -1.61
CA LYS A 98 8.14 0.94 -0.63
C LYS A 98 7.79 -0.48 -0.27
N ILE A 99 7.59 -0.72 1.03
CA ILE A 99 6.98 -1.93 1.56
C ILE A 99 5.80 -1.54 2.43
N GLY A 100 4.78 -2.39 2.46
CA GLY A 100 3.61 -2.16 3.29
C GLY A 100 2.96 -3.46 3.71
N TYR A 101 2.45 -3.46 4.94
CA TYR A 101 1.62 -4.52 5.49
C TYR A 101 0.38 -3.91 6.13
N VAL A 102 -0.77 -4.47 5.81
CA VAL A 102 -2.04 -4.08 6.41
C VAL A 102 -2.77 -5.32 6.88
N ASN A 103 -3.19 -5.33 8.14
CA ASN A 103 -4.09 -6.34 8.69
C ASN A 103 -5.42 -5.67 9.03
N ASN A 104 -6.52 -6.24 8.55
CA ASN A 104 -7.85 -5.73 8.79
C ASN A 104 -8.77 -6.85 9.28
N ARG A 105 -9.42 -6.63 10.41
CA ARG A 105 -10.45 -7.51 10.96
C ARG A 105 -11.79 -6.81 10.89
N LYS A 106 -12.73 -7.41 10.20
CA LYS A 106 -14.08 -6.90 9.97
C LYS A 106 -15.07 -7.82 10.63
N GLN A 107 -16.04 -7.26 11.33
CA GLN A 107 -17.09 -8.03 12.01
C GLN A 107 -18.42 -7.94 11.26
N GLU A 108 -19.15 -9.04 11.28
CA GLU A 108 -20.50 -9.14 10.72
C GLU A 108 -20.61 -8.69 9.25
N VAL A 109 -19.68 -9.15 8.41
CA VAL A 109 -19.71 -8.84 6.97
C VAL A 109 -20.76 -9.70 6.28
N ASN A 110 -21.70 -9.03 5.61
CA ASN A 110 -22.74 -9.64 4.79
C ASN A 110 -22.56 -9.23 3.33
N TRP A 111 -23.09 -10.04 2.42
CA TRP A 111 -23.18 -9.72 0.98
C TRP A 111 -21.84 -9.30 0.35
N ASN A 112 -20.74 -9.75 0.90
CA ASN A 112 -19.40 -9.50 0.37
C ASN A 112 -18.52 -10.75 0.50
N GLY A 113 -18.38 -11.48 -0.60
CA GLY A 113 -17.51 -12.65 -0.72
C GLY A 113 -16.24 -12.36 -1.53
N MET A 114 -15.93 -11.09 -1.80
CA MET A 114 -14.77 -10.67 -2.60
C MET A 114 -13.81 -9.82 -1.77
N THR A 115 -12.56 -9.73 -2.23
CA THR A 115 -11.58 -8.82 -1.67
C THR A 115 -11.89 -7.39 -2.12
N GLY A 116 -12.08 -6.47 -1.18
CA GLY A 116 -12.40 -5.06 -1.45
C GLY A 116 -13.88 -4.78 -1.68
N ASP A 117 -14.18 -3.70 -2.42
CA ASP A 117 -15.54 -3.24 -2.62
C ASP A 117 -16.28 -4.09 -3.67
N CYS A 118 -17.53 -4.44 -3.35
CA CYS A 118 -18.40 -5.28 -4.17
C CYS A 118 -18.89 -4.68 -5.51
N TRP A 119 -18.42 -3.50 -5.89
CA TRP A 119 -18.91 -2.78 -7.09
C TRP A 119 -18.06 -2.96 -8.34
N ARG A 120 -17.33 -4.08 -8.46
CA ARG A 120 -16.41 -4.32 -9.60
C ARG A 120 -17.03 -5.08 -10.79
N GLY A 121 -18.35 -5.08 -10.91
CA GLY A 121 -19.07 -5.66 -12.04
C GLY A 121 -19.67 -7.04 -11.78
N ILE A 122 -18.91 -8.03 -11.33
CA ILE A 122 -19.39 -9.33 -10.85
C ILE A 122 -19.18 -9.38 -9.35
N ASN A 123 -20.25 -9.66 -8.62
CA ASN A 123 -20.23 -9.73 -7.17
C ASN A 123 -20.49 -11.18 -6.74
N LEU A 124 -19.47 -11.82 -6.17
CA LEU A 124 -19.64 -13.09 -5.47
C LEU A 124 -19.96 -12.76 -4.02
N CYS A 125 -21.18 -13.04 -3.61
CA CYS A 125 -21.64 -12.72 -2.26
C CYS A 125 -22.59 -13.79 -1.75
N ASP A 126 -22.66 -13.90 -0.44
CA ASP A 126 -23.64 -14.71 0.28
C ASP A 126 -24.33 -13.85 1.35
N SER A 127 -25.50 -14.28 1.81
CA SER A 127 -26.31 -13.57 2.80
C SER A 127 -25.95 -13.93 4.25
N VAL A 128 -25.01 -14.84 4.45
CA VAL A 128 -24.61 -15.28 5.79
C VAL A 128 -23.64 -14.28 6.38
N SER A 129 -23.94 -13.75 7.56
CA SER A 129 -23.03 -12.87 8.29
C SER A 129 -21.83 -13.64 8.84
N GLY A 130 -20.65 -13.07 8.78
CA GLY A 130 -19.47 -13.66 9.35
C GLY A 130 -18.34 -12.65 9.50
N ASP A 131 -17.39 -12.97 10.37
CA ASP A 131 -16.20 -12.16 10.53
C ASP A 131 -15.22 -12.44 9.40
N GLN A 132 -14.54 -11.40 8.94
CA GLN A 132 -13.52 -11.49 7.89
C GLN A 132 -12.18 -10.99 8.41
N ARG A 133 -11.12 -11.67 7.96
CA ARG A 133 -9.73 -11.25 8.16
C ARG A 133 -9.07 -11.04 6.82
N SER A 134 -8.43 -9.89 6.67
CA SER A 134 -7.71 -9.54 5.46
C SER A 134 -6.27 -9.14 5.81
N GLU A 135 -5.32 -9.65 5.02
CA GLU A 135 -3.90 -9.34 5.11
C GLU A 135 -3.41 -8.88 3.75
N GLN A 136 -2.93 -7.65 3.70
CA GLN A 136 -2.46 -7.02 2.47
C GLN A 136 -0.97 -6.75 2.55
N TYR A 137 -0.26 -7.13 1.49
CA TYR A 137 1.17 -6.92 1.32
C TYR A 137 1.41 -6.03 0.11
N GLN A 138 2.18 -4.98 0.27
CA GLN A 138 2.57 -4.05 -0.79
C GLN A 138 4.08 -4.05 -0.97
N LEU A 139 4.51 -4.09 -2.23
CA LEU A 139 5.91 -3.88 -2.61
C LEU A 139 5.93 -2.95 -3.82
N SER A 140 6.72 -1.89 -3.75
CA SER A 140 6.98 -1.04 -4.90
C SER A 140 8.48 -0.74 -5.02
N GLY A 141 8.95 -0.67 -6.25
CA GLY A 141 10.31 -0.26 -6.56
C GLY A 141 10.32 0.60 -7.81
N ALA A 142 11.16 1.62 -7.83
CA ALA A 142 11.34 2.44 -9.02
C ALA A 142 12.77 2.95 -9.14
N PHE A 143 13.16 3.26 -10.37
CA PHE A 143 14.40 3.94 -10.67
C PHE A 143 14.18 5.03 -11.72
N SER A 144 15.03 6.03 -11.70
CA SER A 144 15.13 7.06 -12.73
C SER A 144 16.58 7.47 -12.93
N LEU A 145 16.99 7.63 -14.19
CA LEU A 145 18.36 8.01 -14.52
C LEU A 145 18.39 8.93 -15.76
N PRO A 146 19.38 9.83 -15.85
CA PRO A 146 19.62 10.62 -17.05
C PRO A 146 20.24 9.74 -18.13
N VAL A 147 19.70 9.82 -19.35
CA VAL A 147 20.20 9.15 -20.56
C VAL A 147 21.07 10.11 -21.37
N SER A 148 20.71 11.39 -21.32
CA SER A 148 21.48 12.47 -21.96
C SER A 148 21.33 13.76 -21.14
N SER A 149 21.90 14.86 -21.63
CA SER A 149 21.81 16.17 -21.00
C SER A 149 20.37 16.69 -20.81
N HIS A 150 19.41 16.19 -21.61
CA HIS A 150 18.03 16.65 -21.60
C HIS A 150 17.00 15.52 -21.35
N TRP A 151 17.41 14.25 -21.50
CA TRP A 151 16.50 13.13 -21.43
C TRP A 151 16.72 12.29 -20.19
N LEU A 152 15.64 11.95 -19.52
CA LEU A 152 15.57 11.02 -18.41
C LEU A 152 14.71 9.82 -18.79
N MET A 153 15.04 8.65 -18.25
CA MET A 153 14.22 7.47 -18.34
C MET A 153 14.09 6.80 -16.96
N GLY A 154 13.02 6.06 -16.77
CA GLY A 154 12.80 5.35 -15.53
C GLY A 154 11.71 4.31 -15.68
N SER A 155 11.60 3.48 -14.66
CA SER A 155 10.50 2.50 -14.55
C SER A 155 10.12 2.33 -13.10
N ARG A 156 8.84 2.02 -12.87
CA ARG A 156 8.28 1.68 -11.58
C ARG A 156 7.57 0.34 -11.70
N PHE A 157 7.76 -0.50 -10.70
CA PHE A 157 7.04 -1.75 -10.49
C PHE A 157 6.28 -1.66 -9.17
N ASP A 158 4.99 -1.96 -9.21
CA ASP A 158 4.12 -2.07 -8.05
C ASP A 158 3.55 -3.49 -7.99
N TYR A 159 3.53 -4.08 -6.80
CA TYR A 159 2.98 -5.39 -6.52
C TYR A 159 2.15 -5.35 -5.24
N LEU A 160 0.97 -5.95 -5.29
CA LEU A 160 0.04 -6.01 -4.19
C LEU A 160 -0.58 -7.41 -4.13
N VAL A 161 -0.58 -7.99 -2.93
CA VAL A 161 -1.33 -9.20 -2.59
C VAL A 161 -2.26 -8.87 -1.44
N ASP A 162 -3.50 -9.31 -1.54
CA ASP A 162 -4.48 -9.24 -0.46
C ASP A 162 -5.11 -10.61 -0.27
N LEU A 163 -5.02 -11.13 0.95
CA LEU A 163 -5.59 -12.40 1.37
C LEU A 163 -6.79 -12.09 2.26
N ASN A 164 -7.95 -12.60 1.93
CA ASN A 164 -9.17 -12.39 2.70
C ASN A 164 -9.85 -13.72 2.99
N ALA A 165 -10.21 -13.96 4.25
CA ALA A 165 -10.89 -15.17 4.68
C ALA A 165 -12.06 -14.83 5.59
N LYS A 166 -13.18 -15.56 5.40
CA LYS A 166 -14.40 -15.50 6.22
C LYS A 166 -14.50 -16.72 7.12
N ASP A 167 -14.99 -16.54 8.33
CA ASP A 167 -15.08 -17.62 9.33
C ASP A 167 -16.43 -18.35 9.37
N ALA A 168 -17.48 -17.79 8.75
CA ALA A 168 -18.81 -18.40 8.67
C ALA A 168 -19.03 -19.09 7.32
N ASP A 169 -19.73 -20.24 7.33
CA ASP A 169 -20.07 -20.99 6.11
C ASP A 169 -21.13 -20.26 5.25
N PRO A 170 -20.94 -20.21 3.93
CA PRO A 170 -19.81 -20.71 3.17
C PRO A 170 -18.56 -19.85 3.41
N ARG A 171 -17.44 -20.49 3.81
CA ARG A 171 -16.18 -19.82 4.06
C ARG A 171 -15.49 -19.54 2.74
N ASN A 172 -15.30 -18.29 2.44
CA ASN A 172 -14.51 -17.89 1.29
C ASN A 172 -13.08 -17.60 1.73
N GLU A 173 -12.15 -18.10 0.96
CA GLU A 173 -10.73 -17.70 0.97
C GLU A 173 -10.42 -17.03 -0.35
N ASN A 174 -10.11 -15.75 -0.30
CA ASN A 174 -9.84 -14.97 -1.48
C ASN A 174 -8.37 -14.59 -1.50
N GLN A 175 -7.78 -14.73 -2.67
CA GLN A 175 -6.45 -14.23 -2.95
C GLN A 175 -6.53 -13.24 -4.11
N TRP A 176 -6.32 -11.98 -3.80
CA TRP A 176 -6.15 -10.91 -4.77
C TRP A 176 -4.68 -10.67 -5.04
N MET A 177 -4.31 -10.57 -6.31
CA MET A 177 -2.97 -10.22 -6.74
C MET A 177 -3.06 -9.15 -7.82
N GLU A 178 -2.30 -8.11 -7.66
CA GLU A 178 -2.14 -7.05 -8.66
C GLU A 178 -0.66 -6.75 -8.85
N TRP A 179 -0.24 -6.63 -10.10
CA TRP A 179 1.07 -6.08 -10.43
C TRP A 179 0.95 -5.07 -11.56
N LYS A 180 1.82 -4.08 -11.53
CA LYS A 180 1.86 -3.01 -12.51
C LYS A 180 3.30 -2.58 -12.77
N ILE A 181 3.66 -2.42 -14.03
CA ILE A 181 4.91 -1.81 -14.47
C ILE A 181 4.61 -0.50 -15.19
N THR A 182 5.37 0.53 -14.88
CA THR A 182 5.17 1.88 -15.42
C THR A 182 6.50 2.43 -15.91
N PRO A 183 6.90 2.17 -17.19
CA PRO A 183 7.99 2.89 -17.81
C PRO A 183 7.62 4.35 -18.02
N GLY A 184 8.62 5.23 -17.93
CA GLY A 184 8.47 6.65 -18.10
C GLY A 184 9.67 7.30 -18.72
N VAL A 185 9.43 8.42 -19.40
CA VAL A 185 10.44 9.30 -19.97
C VAL A 185 10.21 10.72 -19.51
N GLY A 186 11.28 11.49 -19.42
CA GLY A 186 11.27 12.89 -19.08
C GLY A 186 12.19 13.68 -19.98
N TYR A 187 11.82 14.93 -20.24
CA TYR A 187 12.63 15.89 -20.97
C TYR A 187 12.78 17.15 -20.14
N GLU A 188 14.01 17.63 -19.98
CA GLU A 188 14.32 18.86 -19.26
C GLU A 188 15.10 19.81 -20.16
N CYS A 189 14.62 21.04 -20.30
CA CYS A 189 15.29 22.08 -21.06
C CYS A 189 15.08 23.44 -20.36
N GLY A 190 16.14 23.94 -19.77
CA GLY A 190 16.08 25.18 -18.97
C GLY A 190 15.12 25.05 -17.81
N SER A 191 14.08 25.89 -17.79
CA SER A 191 13.02 25.86 -16.76
C SER A 191 11.85 24.92 -17.08
N HIS A 192 11.83 24.31 -18.27
CA HIS A 192 10.73 23.46 -18.71
C HIS A 192 11.03 22.00 -18.43
N ARG A 193 10.05 21.31 -17.85
CA ARG A 193 10.07 19.88 -17.57
C ARG A 193 8.82 19.23 -18.12
N LEU A 194 9.00 18.23 -18.97
CA LEU A 194 7.91 17.44 -19.54
C LEU A 194 8.12 15.98 -19.19
N GLY A 195 7.05 15.24 -19.01
CA GLY A 195 7.14 13.81 -18.72
C GLY A 195 5.96 13.06 -19.32
N ALA A 196 6.23 11.84 -19.77
CA ALA A 196 5.21 10.91 -20.23
C ALA A 196 5.50 9.54 -19.65
N SER A 197 4.46 8.81 -19.32
CA SER A 197 4.54 7.42 -18.86
C SER A 197 3.37 6.62 -19.37
N ILE A 198 3.57 5.33 -19.53
CA ILE A 198 2.54 4.35 -19.84
C ILE A 198 2.59 3.27 -18.76
N PHE A 199 1.48 2.68 -18.42
CA PHE A 199 1.46 1.55 -17.51
C PHE A 199 0.87 0.32 -18.16
N TYR A 200 1.37 -0.83 -17.74
CA TYR A 200 0.81 -2.14 -18.03
C TYR A 200 0.72 -2.94 -16.74
N GLY A 201 -0.39 -3.61 -16.52
CA GLY A 201 -0.58 -4.38 -15.31
C GLY A 201 -1.65 -5.45 -15.47
N ASN A 202 -1.68 -6.35 -14.50
CA ASN A 202 -2.66 -7.43 -14.42
C ASN A 202 -3.20 -7.52 -12.99
N ARG A 203 -4.47 -7.86 -12.89
CA ARG A 203 -5.20 -8.13 -11.66
C ARG A 203 -5.84 -9.48 -11.75
N LYS A 204 -5.70 -10.28 -10.70
CA LYS A 204 -6.33 -11.59 -10.58
C LYS A 204 -6.88 -11.75 -9.18
N GLU A 205 -8.11 -12.18 -9.08
CA GLU A 205 -8.70 -12.67 -7.84
C GLU A 205 -9.01 -14.16 -8.01
N THR A 206 -8.59 -14.96 -7.04
CA THR A 206 -8.97 -16.36 -6.90
C THR A 206 -9.84 -16.44 -5.67
N VAL A 207 -11.03 -17.01 -5.82
CA VAL A 207 -12.00 -17.20 -4.73
C VAL A 207 -12.20 -18.69 -4.56
N ASP A 208 -11.96 -19.20 -3.36
CA ASP A 208 -12.25 -20.56 -2.99
C ASP A 208 -13.32 -20.57 -1.89
N TYR A 209 -14.30 -21.50 -2.00
CA TYR A 209 -15.38 -21.63 -1.05
C TYR A 209 -15.33 -22.99 -0.37
N GLN A 210 -15.32 -22.99 0.95
CA GLN A 210 -15.37 -24.20 1.76
C GLN A 210 -16.63 -24.23 2.64
N ASN A 211 -17.34 -25.33 2.60
CA ASN A 211 -18.42 -25.63 3.54
C ASN A 211 -17.94 -26.71 4.54
N ILE A 212 -17.80 -26.32 5.79
CA ILE A 212 -17.37 -27.21 6.87
C ILE A 212 -18.58 -27.75 7.66
N GLY A 213 -19.74 -27.10 7.54
CA GLY A 213 -20.98 -27.51 8.20
C GLY A 213 -21.58 -28.81 7.65
N THR A 214 -22.46 -29.45 8.43
CA THR A 214 -23.22 -30.62 8.01
C THR A 214 -24.06 -30.28 6.78
N HIS A 215 -23.84 -31.00 5.69
CA HIS A 215 -24.72 -30.96 4.52
C HIS A 215 -26.12 -31.35 4.94
N THR A 216 -27.01 -30.40 5.11
CA THR A 216 -28.44 -30.68 5.10
C THR A 216 -28.80 -30.95 3.64
N THR A 217 -28.81 -32.24 3.27
CA THR A 217 -29.44 -32.69 2.05
C THR A 217 -30.91 -32.35 2.18
N TYR A 218 -31.39 -31.35 1.47
CA TYR A 218 -32.82 -31.16 1.26
C TYR A 218 -33.29 -32.29 0.33
N PRO A 219 -34.16 -33.22 0.76
CA PRO A 219 -34.76 -34.15 -0.14
C PRO A 219 -35.65 -33.34 -1.08
N PHE A 220 -35.44 -33.48 -2.38
CA PHE A 220 -36.33 -33.00 -3.42
C PHE A 220 -37.63 -33.79 -3.42
#